data_f46c775172894868243866e96727b837
#
_entry.id   f46c775172894868243866e96727b837
#
_cell.length_a   1.000
_cell.length_b   1.000
_cell.length_c   1.000
_cell.angle_alpha   90.00
_cell.angle_beta   90.00
_cell.angle_gamma   90.00
#
_symmetry.space_group_name_H-M   'P 1'
#
loop_
_entity.id
_entity.type
_entity.pdbx_description
1 polymer ?
#
loop_
_entity_poly.entity_id
_entity_poly.type
_entity_poly.pdbx_seq_one_letter_code
_entity_poly.pdbx_strand_id
1 'polypeptide(L)'
;MLEQAFQDVYTKFKLHFYQNIFQRFATREATLTTVESFCMEGIMAMGEPTIAEFSRMMQISTPNAAYKIGSLVKKGYVEKIQSTTDRREYHLRPTQKYIDYYNISYSYLHTVVERARERFSPEDCAKLEEMLTIVSTELMPELDGQEGGKGRISNKELPDIRPGVLLFPLTSALYLLPGSCPSSTAHRR
;
A
#
# COMPACT_ATOMS: atom_id res chain seq x y z
N MET A 1 9.25 24.67 9.02
CA MET A 1 8.08 25.22 8.33
C MET A 1 7.73 24.39 7.09
N LEU A 2 8.43 24.43 5.96
CA LEU A 2 8.12 23.54 4.82
C LEU A 2 8.36 22.07 5.17
N GLU A 3 9.49 21.75 5.77
CA GLU A 3 9.85 20.41 6.25
C GLU A 3 8.78 19.85 7.20
N GLN A 4 8.32 20.64 8.16
CA GLN A 4 7.27 20.23 9.10
C GLN A 4 5.96 19.89 8.37
N ALA A 5 5.53 20.71 7.43
CA ALA A 5 4.31 20.47 6.65
C ALA A 5 4.42 19.17 5.84
N PHE A 6 5.58 18.93 5.23
CA PHE A 6 5.86 17.71 4.49
C PHE A 6 5.85 16.48 5.41
N GLN A 7 6.52 16.59 6.56
CA GLN A 7 6.55 15.53 7.57
C GLN A 7 5.16 15.20 8.12
N ASP A 8 4.32 16.21 8.36
CA ASP A 8 2.95 16.01 8.87
C ASP A 8 2.09 15.25 7.86
N VAL A 9 2.14 15.62 6.58
CA VAL A 9 1.44 14.91 5.51
C VAL A 9 1.92 13.46 5.41
N TYR A 10 3.23 13.25 5.27
CA TYR A 10 3.84 11.93 5.19
C TYR A 10 3.49 11.06 6.40
N THR A 11 3.56 11.62 7.61
CA THR A 11 3.24 10.89 8.84
C THR A 11 1.78 10.47 8.88
N LYS A 12 0.84 11.32 8.46
CA LYS A 12 -0.59 10.99 8.42
C LYS A 12 -0.89 9.85 7.44
N PHE A 13 -0.31 9.88 6.24
CA PHE A 13 -0.44 8.77 5.29
C PHE A 13 0.14 7.47 5.85
N LYS A 14 1.32 7.52 6.45
CA LYS A 14 1.98 6.37 7.06
C LYS A 14 1.17 5.78 8.22
N LEU A 15 0.64 6.61 9.10
CA LEU A 15 -0.19 6.16 10.22
C LEU A 15 -1.51 5.54 9.76
N HIS A 16 -2.16 6.15 8.76
CA HIS A 16 -3.38 5.59 8.17
C HIS A 16 -3.12 4.20 7.55
N PHE A 17 -2.00 4.05 6.83
CA PHE A 17 -1.58 2.76 6.29
C PHE A 17 -1.38 1.72 7.40
N TYR A 18 -0.66 2.06 8.47
CA TYR A 18 -0.44 1.14 9.59
C TYR A 18 -1.75 0.76 10.28
N GLN A 19 -2.65 1.72 10.53
CA GLN A 19 -3.95 1.44 11.14
C GLN A 19 -4.75 0.41 10.33
N ASN A 20 -4.79 0.57 9.01
CA ASN A 20 -5.50 -0.38 8.13
C ASN A 20 -4.87 -1.78 8.15
N ILE A 21 -3.54 -1.86 8.12
CA ILE A 21 -2.82 -3.13 8.24
C ILE A 21 -3.17 -3.82 9.58
N PHE A 22 -3.10 -3.09 10.70
CA PHE A 22 -3.39 -3.65 12.02
C PHE A 22 -4.85 -4.08 12.17
N GLN A 23 -5.81 -3.31 11.66
CA GLN A 23 -7.22 -3.69 11.67
C GLN A 23 -7.47 -5.01 10.94
N ARG A 24 -6.82 -5.23 9.80
CA ARG A 24 -6.94 -6.48 9.02
C ARG A 24 -6.36 -7.68 9.75
N PHE A 25 -5.24 -7.52 10.46
CA PHE A 25 -4.71 -8.58 11.30
C PHE A 25 -5.67 -8.93 12.45
N ALA A 26 -6.37 -7.95 13.02
CA ALA A 26 -7.34 -8.17 14.10
C ALA A 26 -8.58 -8.92 13.62
N THR A 27 -9.04 -8.71 12.40
CA THR A 27 -10.24 -9.37 11.83
C THR A 27 -9.98 -10.77 11.27
N ARG A 28 -8.74 -11.30 11.35
CA ARG A 28 -8.32 -12.58 10.75
C ARG A 28 -8.55 -12.69 9.23
N GLU A 29 -8.88 -11.61 8.57
CA GLU A 29 -9.01 -11.55 7.11
C GLU A 29 -7.64 -11.46 6.43
N ALA A 30 -6.60 -11.08 7.18
CA ALA A 30 -5.25 -10.99 6.67
C ALA A 30 -4.64 -12.38 6.49
N THR A 31 -4.59 -12.84 5.26
CA THR A 31 -3.85 -14.05 4.89
C THR A 31 -2.39 -13.75 4.51
N LEU A 32 -2.00 -12.48 4.48
CA LEU A 32 -0.63 -12.00 4.26
C LEU A 32 0.08 -11.75 5.58
N THR A 33 1.33 -12.15 5.68
CA THR A 33 2.23 -11.71 6.73
C THR A 33 2.66 -10.26 6.50
N THR A 34 3.20 -9.59 7.53
CA THR A 34 3.73 -8.22 7.40
C THR A 34 4.76 -8.11 6.27
N VAL A 35 5.67 -9.09 6.16
CA VAL A 35 6.69 -9.10 5.10
C VAL A 35 6.07 -9.28 3.72
N GLU A 36 5.07 -10.13 3.59
CA GLU A 36 4.34 -10.32 2.34
C GLU A 36 3.55 -9.07 1.94
N SER A 37 2.98 -8.35 2.91
CA SER A 37 2.33 -7.06 2.66
C SER A 37 3.32 -6.04 2.10
N PHE A 38 4.53 -5.92 2.67
CA PHE A 38 5.57 -5.04 2.12
C PHE A 38 6.04 -5.48 0.72
N CYS A 39 6.13 -6.78 0.46
CA CYS A 39 6.45 -7.26 -0.89
C CYS A 39 5.37 -6.85 -1.91
N MET A 40 4.11 -6.95 -1.54
CA MET A 40 2.99 -6.54 -2.41
C MET A 40 3.00 -5.04 -2.67
N GLU A 41 3.24 -4.21 -1.63
CA GLU A 41 3.38 -2.75 -1.80
C GLU A 41 4.51 -2.41 -2.77
N GLY A 42 5.67 -3.08 -2.65
CA GLY A 42 6.77 -2.91 -3.59
C GLY A 42 6.40 -3.31 -5.03
N ILE A 43 5.72 -4.44 -5.23
CA ILE A 43 5.26 -4.88 -6.56
C ILE A 43 4.28 -3.86 -7.16
N MET A 44 3.34 -3.36 -6.38
CA MET A 44 2.37 -2.34 -6.82
C MET A 44 3.08 -1.04 -7.21
N ALA A 45 3.98 -0.53 -6.36
CA ALA A 45 4.69 0.71 -6.60
C ALA A 45 5.58 0.65 -7.85
N MET A 46 6.15 -0.52 -8.17
CA MET A 46 7.02 -0.72 -9.33
C MET A 46 6.26 -0.96 -10.65
N GLY A 47 4.97 -1.27 -10.61
CA GLY A 47 4.17 -1.49 -11.82
C GLY A 47 4.56 -2.74 -12.62
N GLU A 48 4.23 -3.91 -12.14
CA GLU A 48 4.51 -5.21 -12.78
C GLU A 48 6.02 -5.53 -12.99
N PRO A 49 6.87 -5.44 -11.95
CA PRO A 49 8.30 -5.70 -12.09
C PRO A 49 8.57 -7.19 -12.39
N THR A 50 9.75 -7.48 -12.95
CA THR A 50 10.32 -8.83 -12.93
C THR A 50 10.85 -9.18 -11.53
N ILE A 51 11.12 -10.47 -11.28
CA ILE A 51 11.73 -10.89 -9.99
C ILE A 51 13.12 -10.25 -9.81
N ALA A 52 13.88 -10.06 -10.89
CA ALA A 52 15.21 -9.44 -10.85
C ALA A 52 15.12 -7.95 -10.48
N GLU A 53 14.20 -7.20 -11.09
CA GLU A 53 13.96 -5.80 -10.76
C GLU A 53 13.47 -5.65 -9.32
N PHE A 54 12.50 -6.47 -8.90
CA PHE A 54 12.00 -6.48 -7.53
C PHE A 54 13.12 -6.78 -6.52
N SER A 55 13.99 -7.78 -6.78
CA SER A 55 15.07 -8.12 -5.88
C SER A 55 16.09 -6.99 -5.74
N ARG A 56 16.39 -6.28 -6.85
CA ARG A 56 17.29 -5.13 -6.88
C ARG A 56 16.73 -3.95 -6.11
N MET A 57 15.47 -3.58 -6.37
CA MET A 57 14.80 -2.47 -5.68
C MET A 57 14.69 -2.73 -4.18
N MET A 58 14.31 -3.94 -3.78
CA MET A 58 14.16 -4.31 -2.38
C MET A 58 15.47 -4.64 -1.67
N GLN A 59 16.60 -4.58 -2.39
CA GLN A 59 17.96 -4.90 -1.89
C GLN A 59 18.04 -6.28 -1.22
N ILE A 60 17.38 -7.28 -1.79
CA ILE A 60 17.43 -8.67 -1.34
C ILE A 60 17.97 -9.58 -2.45
N SER A 61 18.49 -10.76 -2.09
CA SER A 61 18.96 -11.72 -3.10
C SER A 61 17.80 -12.25 -3.96
N THR A 62 18.07 -12.52 -5.24
CA THR A 62 17.08 -13.08 -6.18
C THR A 62 16.42 -14.38 -5.67
N PRO A 63 17.16 -15.34 -5.06
CA PRO A 63 16.52 -16.51 -4.45
C PRO A 63 15.56 -16.17 -3.33
N ASN A 64 15.88 -15.19 -2.47
CA ASN A 64 15.01 -14.73 -1.40
C ASN A 64 13.75 -14.04 -1.96
N ALA A 65 13.92 -13.19 -2.98
CA ALA A 65 12.80 -12.59 -3.71
C ALA A 65 11.88 -13.67 -4.31
N ALA A 66 12.47 -14.64 -5.03
CA ALA A 66 11.72 -15.74 -5.65
C ALA A 66 10.92 -16.57 -4.63
N TYR A 67 11.49 -16.84 -3.46
CA TYR A 67 10.81 -17.54 -2.36
C TYR A 67 9.59 -16.75 -1.85
N LYS A 68 9.77 -15.45 -1.55
CA LYS A 68 8.68 -14.57 -1.08
C LYS A 68 7.57 -14.44 -2.11
N ILE A 69 7.93 -14.23 -3.37
CA ILE A 69 6.97 -14.14 -4.48
C ILE A 69 6.26 -15.46 -4.71
N GLY A 70 6.97 -16.60 -4.60
CA GLY A 70 6.37 -17.92 -4.67
C GLY A 70 5.25 -18.14 -3.64
N SER A 71 5.44 -17.63 -2.42
CA SER A 71 4.39 -17.63 -1.39
C SER A 71 3.17 -16.79 -1.80
N LEU A 72 3.39 -15.59 -2.35
CA LEU A 72 2.32 -14.69 -2.82
C LEU A 72 1.53 -15.29 -3.99
N VAL A 73 2.23 -15.92 -4.93
CA VAL A 73 1.59 -16.65 -6.04
C VAL A 73 0.75 -17.81 -5.53
N LYS A 74 1.27 -18.62 -4.60
CA LYS A 74 0.54 -19.72 -3.97
C LYS A 74 -0.71 -19.27 -3.25
N LYS A 75 -0.67 -18.09 -2.63
CA LYS A 75 -1.81 -17.47 -1.94
C LYS A 75 -2.79 -16.77 -2.90
N GLY A 76 -2.44 -16.66 -4.19
CA GLY A 76 -3.27 -16.06 -5.24
C GLY A 76 -3.30 -14.52 -5.20
N TYR A 77 -2.27 -13.86 -4.68
CA TYR A 77 -2.15 -12.40 -4.66
C TYR A 77 -1.32 -11.85 -5.82
N VAL A 78 -0.44 -12.67 -6.39
CA VAL A 78 0.40 -12.34 -7.54
C VAL A 78 0.25 -13.43 -8.60
N GLU A 79 0.21 -13.04 -9.85
CA GLU A 79 0.38 -13.93 -11.00
C GLU A 79 1.67 -13.59 -11.75
N LYS A 80 2.25 -14.60 -12.40
CA LYS A 80 3.44 -14.45 -13.25
C LYS A 80 3.01 -14.40 -14.70
N ILE A 81 3.20 -13.25 -15.33
CA ILE A 81 2.89 -13.06 -16.75
C ILE A 81 4.18 -13.15 -17.56
N GLN A 82 4.23 -14.09 -18.50
CA GLN A 82 5.40 -14.22 -19.37
C GLN A 82 5.56 -12.96 -20.23
N SER A 83 6.77 -12.44 -20.31
CA SER A 83 7.11 -11.32 -21.18
C SER A 83 6.87 -11.65 -22.65
N THR A 84 6.32 -10.69 -23.39
CA THR A 84 6.13 -10.82 -24.83
C THR A 84 7.42 -10.60 -25.63
N THR A 85 8.41 -9.94 -25.01
CA THR A 85 9.71 -9.61 -25.63
C THR A 85 10.78 -10.64 -25.32
N ASP A 86 10.85 -11.16 -24.11
CA ASP A 86 11.75 -12.25 -23.72
C ASP A 86 10.97 -13.33 -22.94
N ARG A 87 10.82 -14.51 -23.56
CA ARG A 87 10.12 -15.66 -22.96
C ARG A 87 10.75 -16.22 -21.69
N ARG A 88 11.95 -15.78 -21.34
CA ARG A 88 12.64 -16.17 -20.10
C ARG A 88 12.25 -15.29 -18.93
N GLU A 89 11.66 -14.15 -19.21
CA GLU A 89 11.24 -13.18 -18.18
C GLU A 89 9.76 -13.33 -17.85
N TYR A 90 9.45 -13.12 -16.58
CA TYR A 90 8.09 -13.09 -16.06
C TYR A 90 7.90 -11.83 -15.25
N HIS A 91 6.85 -11.09 -15.58
CA HIS A 91 6.39 -9.94 -14.82
C HIS A 91 5.46 -10.38 -13.69
N LEU A 92 5.52 -9.67 -12.59
CA LEU A 92 4.72 -9.89 -11.39
C LEU A 92 3.51 -8.97 -11.44
N ARG A 93 2.34 -9.55 -11.68
CA ARG A 93 1.10 -8.80 -11.72
C ARG A 93 0.27 -9.06 -10.46
N PRO A 94 -0.15 -8.01 -9.72
CA PRO A 94 -1.12 -8.16 -8.65
C PRO A 94 -2.45 -8.68 -9.19
N THR A 95 -3.06 -9.63 -8.48
CA THR A 95 -4.38 -10.17 -8.84
C THR A 95 -5.50 -9.27 -8.33
N GLN A 96 -6.73 -9.45 -8.88
CA GLN A 96 -7.91 -8.73 -8.41
C GLN A 96 -8.12 -8.91 -6.90
N LYS A 97 -7.87 -10.11 -6.37
CA LYS A 97 -7.91 -10.39 -4.93
C LYS A 97 -7.03 -9.44 -4.11
N TYR A 98 -5.83 -9.10 -4.60
CA TYR A 98 -4.98 -8.13 -3.93
C TYR A 98 -5.46 -6.70 -4.15
N ILE A 99 -5.92 -6.35 -5.33
CA ILE A 99 -6.45 -5.01 -5.64
C ILE A 99 -7.62 -4.68 -4.73
N ASP A 100 -8.53 -5.62 -4.50
CA ASP A 100 -9.65 -5.45 -3.56
C ASP A 100 -9.15 -5.25 -2.12
N TYR A 101 -8.06 -5.93 -1.75
CA TYR A 101 -7.41 -5.76 -0.47
C TYR A 101 -6.66 -4.41 -0.36
N TYR A 102 -5.96 -3.98 -1.40
CA TYR A 102 -5.15 -2.76 -1.46
C TYR A 102 -5.98 -1.49 -1.55
N ASN A 103 -7.16 -1.57 -2.14
CA ASN A 103 -8.04 -0.44 -2.42
C ASN A 103 -8.32 0.44 -1.20
N ILE A 104 -8.22 -0.10 0.01
CA ILE A 104 -8.45 0.65 1.25
C ILE A 104 -7.38 1.72 1.47
N SER A 105 -6.11 1.44 1.19
CA SER A 105 -5.03 2.43 1.35
C SER A 105 -5.06 3.49 0.25
N TYR A 106 -5.36 3.07 -0.98
CA TYR A 106 -5.51 3.97 -2.13
C TYR A 106 -6.74 4.87 -2.03
N SER A 107 -7.83 4.37 -1.47
CA SER A 107 -9.05 5.16 -1.28
C SER A 107 -8.81 6.37 -0.39
N TYR A 108 -7.91 6.27 0.59
CA TYR A 108 -7.57 7.40 1.44
C TYR A 108 -6.78 8.49 0.71
N LEU A 109 -5.80 8.10 -0.12
CA LEU A 109 -5.08 9.06 -0.97
C LEU A 109 -6.06 9.79 -1.89
N HIS A 110 -6.92 9.05 -2.59
CA HIS A 110 -7.96 9.62 -3.43
C HIS A 110 -8.86 10.59 -2.65
N THR A 111 -9.33 10.18 -1.48
CA THR A 111 -10.15 11.04 -0.61
C THR A 111 -9.44 12.34 -0.24
N VAL A 112 -8.14 12.30 0.07
CA VAL A 112 -7.36 13.50 0.39
C VAL A 112 -7.22 14.41 -0.83
N VAL A 113 -6.97 13.84 -2.02
CA VAL A 113 -6.87 14.59 -3.27
C VAL A 113 -8.21 15.26 -3.63
N GLU A 114 -9.33 14.55 -3.51
CA GLU A 114 -10.66 15.14 -3.75
C GLU A 114 -10.94 16.31 -2.79
N ARG A 115 -10.65 16.15 -1.50
CA ARG A 115 -10.78 17.24 -0.51
C ARG A 115 -9.86 18.43 -0.84
N ALA A 116 -8.68 18.18 -1.40
CA ALA A 116 -7.79 19.24 -1.85
C ALA A 116 -8.39 19.99 -3.05
N ARG A 117 -8.98 19.28 -4.03
CA ARG A 117 -9.69 19.87 -5.17
C ARG A 117 -10.91 20.70 -4.76
N GLU A 118 -11.63 20.29 -3.72
CA GLU A 118 -12.76 21.05 -3.16
C GLU A 118 -12.29 22.30 -2.41
N ARG A 119 -11.10 22.29 -1.83
CA ARG A 119 -10.60 23.34 -0.94
C ARG A 119 -9.76 24.38 -1.63
N PHE A 120 -9.01 24.00 -2.67
CA PHE A 120 -8.07 24.86 -3.41
C PHE A 120 -8.65 25.30 -4.73
N SER A 121 -8.16 26.42 -5.26
CA SER A 121 -8.49 26.84 -6.62
C SER A 121 -7.91 25.87 -7.66
N PRO A 122 -8.47 25.78 -8.89
CA PRO A 122 -7.89 24.98 -9.96
C PRO A 122 -6.43 25.34 -10.27
N GLU A 123 -6.07 26.63 -10.16
CA GLU A 123 -4.70 27.11 -10.34
C GLU A 123 -3.75 26.61 -9.26
N ASP A 124 -4.19 26.65 -8.00
CA ASP A 124 -3.39 26.11 -6.88
C ASP A 124 -3.24 24.60 -6.97
N CYS A 125 -4.27 23.88 -7.42
CA CYS A 125 -4.19 22.44 -7.66
C CYS A 125 -3.18 22.12 -8.77
N ALA A 126 -3.20 22.83 -9.90
CA ALA A 126 -2.26 22.63 -10.97
C ALA A 126 -0.81 22.95 -10.55
N LYS A 127 -0.62 24.00 -9.76
CA LYS A 127 0.68 24.34 -9.19
C LYS A 127 1.19 23.30 -8.20
N LEU A 128 0.31 22.74 -7.36
CA LEU A 128 0.63 21.66 -6.44
C LEU A 128 1.05 20.40 -7.20
N GLU A 129 0.32 20.05 -8.27
CA GLU A 129 0.65 18.93 -9.15
C GLU A 129 2.02 19.08 -9.78
N GLU A 130 2.34 20.26 -10.34
CA GLU A 130 3.66 20.59 -10.90
C GLU A 130 4.76 20.42 -9.85
N MET A 131 4.58 20.99 -8.65
CA MET A 131 5.56 20.89 -7.56
C MET A 131 5.77 19.44 -7.12
N LEU A 132 4.72 18.66 -6.94
CA LEU A 132 4.80 17.24 -6.56
C LEU A 132 5.45 16.41 -7.66
N THR A 133 5.20 16.73 -8.93
CA THR A 133 5.85 16.08 -10.08
C THR A 133 7.36 16.33 -10.04
N ILE A 134 7.80 17.57 -9.85
CA ILE A 134 9.22 17.91 -9.72
C ILE A 134 9.84 17.17 -8.53
N VAL A 135 9.16 17.16 -7.37
CA VAL A 135 9.66 16.44 -6.19
C VAL A 135 9.87 14.96 -6.51
N SER A 136 8.91 14.31 -7.18
CA SER A 136 9.00 12.88 -7.45
C SER A 136 9.99 12.52 -8.57
N THR A 137 10.16 13.39 -9.59
CA THR A 137 10.99 13.08 -10.75
C THR A 137 12.42 13.60 -10.69
N GLU A 138 12.65 14.64 -9.90
CA GLU A 138 13.96 15.32 -9.87
C GLU A 138 14.62 15.34 -8.50
N LEU A 139 13.82 15.38 -7.42
CA LEU A 139 14.34 15.54 -6.06
C LEU A 139 14.40 14.23 -5.26
N MET A 140 13.95 13.10 -5.85
CA MET A 140 13.99 11.77 -5.25
C MET A 140 14.65 10.74 -6.20
N PRO A 141 15.85 11.02 -6.76
CA PRO A 141 16.48 10.19 -7.78
C PRO A 141 16.92 8.81 -7.25
N GLU A 142 16.99 8.62 -5.93
CA GLU A 142 17.44 7.36 -5.32
C GLU A 142 16.50 6.19 -5.61
N LEU A 143 15.24 6.51 -5.97
CA LEU A 143 14.21 5.52 -6.29
C LEU A 143 13.98 5.36 -7.80
N ASP A 144 14.53 6.25 -8.61
CA ASP A 144 14.55 6.11 -10.07
C ASP A 144 15.61 5.06 -10.40
N GLY A 145 15.17 3.83 -10.62
CA GLY A 145 15.99 2.62 -10.71
C GLY A 145 17.35 2.83 -11.36
N GLN A 146 18.39 2.34 -10.69
CA GLN A 146 19.75 2.20 -11.23
C GLN A 146 19.67 1.63 -12.65
N GLU A 147 20.35 2.28 -13.57
CA GLU A 147 20.39 2.11 -15.02
C GLU A 147 20.09 0.68 -15.49
N GLY A 148 19.05 0.50 -16.30
CA GLY A 148 18.76 -0.76 -16.97
C GLY A 148 17.30 -1.11 -17.23
N GLY A 149 16.36 -0.35 -16.78
CA GLY A 149 14.96 -0.57 -17.10
C GLY A 149 14.20 0.75 -17.05
N LYS A 150 13.48 1.06 -18.11
CA LYS A 150 12.50 2.15 -18.17
C LYS A 150 11.37 1.91 -17.18
N GLY A 151 11.70 1.92 -15.90
CA GLY A 151 10.75 1.87 -14.80
C GLY A 151 10.43 3.29 -14.34
N ARG A 152 9.87 4.13 -15.23
CA ARG A 152 8.93 5.13 -14.77
C ARG A 152 7.98 4.37 -13.82
N ILE A 153 7.80 4.88 -12.59
CA ILE A 153 6.57 4.60 -11.85
C ILE A 153 5.48 4.92 -12.85
N SER A 154 4.98 3.86 -13.52
CA SER A 154 4.15 4.04 -14.69
C SER A 154 2.85 4.60 -14.17
N ASN A 155 2.54 5.85 -14.53
CA ASN A 155 1.18 6.36 -14.62
C ASN A 155 0.40 5.60 -15.73
N LYS A 156 0.63 4.30 -15.89
CA LYS A 156 -0.34 3.42 -16.48
C LYS A 156 -1.55 3.52 -15.58
N GLU A 157 -2.62 4.01 -16.16
CA GLU A 157 -3.94 4.11 -15.59
C GLU A 157 -4.12 3.03 -14.54
N LEU A 158 -4.11 3.45 -13.28
CA LEU A 158 -4.57 2.60 -12.20
C LEU A 158 -5.89 2.03 -12.68
N PRO A 159 -6.14 0.73 -12.56
CA PRO A 159 -7.40 0.15 -13.00
C PRO A 159 -8.50 1.05 -12.49
N ASP A 160 -9.46 1.41 -13.37
CA ASP A 160 -10.59 2.29 -13.08
C ASP A 160 -11.31 1.75 -11.84
N ILE A 161 -10.86 2.20 -10.68
CA ILE A 161 -11.33 1.75 -9.39
C ILE A 161 -12.55 2.60 -9.10
N ARG A 162 -13.69 2.19 -9.68
CA ARG A 162 -14.98 2.75 -9.30
C ARG A 162 -15.10 2.64 -7.78
N PRO A 163 -15.40 3.74 -7.08
CA PRO A 163 -15.68 3.69 -5.65
C PRO A 163 -16.92 2.81 -5.45
N GLY A 164 -16.69 1.54 -5.17
CA GLY A 164 -17.73 0.65 -4.67
C GLY A 164 -18.21 1.22 -3.36
N VAL A 165 -19.46 1.70 -3.37
CA VAL A 165 -20.20 2.18 -2.22
C VAL A 165 -20.22 1.06 -1.17
N LEU A 166 -19.31 1.12 -0.21
CA LEU A 166 -19.46 0.46 1.08
C LEU A 166 -19.63 1.54 2.12
N LEU A 167 -20.88 2.03 2.19
CA LEU A 167 -21.42 2.68 3.37
C LEU A 167 -21.40 1.65 4.51
N PHE A 168 -20.35 1.67 5.33
CA PHE A 168 -20.45 1.11 6.66
C PHE A 168 -21.05 2.18 7.58
N PRO A 169 -22.16 1.90 8.26
CA PRO A 169 -22.71 2.83 9.22
C PRO A 169 -21.75 2.97 10.41
N LEU A 170 -21.28 4.20 10.63
CA LEU A 170 -20.65 4.63 11.86
C LEU A 170 -21.71 4.67 12.98
N THR A 171 -22.09 3.52 13.49
CA THR A 171 -22.81 3.45 14.76
C THR A 171 -22.50 2.15 15.47
N SER A 172 -22.04 2.28 16.71
CA SER A 172 -21.89 1.24 17.72
C SER A 172 -20.53 0.51 17.81
N ALA A 173 -19.55 1.21 18.37
CA ALA A 173 -18.54 0.54 19.20
C ALA A 173 -18.03 1.46 20.33
N LEU A 174 -18.96 2.10 21.01
CA LEU A 174 -18.76 2.59 22.38
C LEU A 174 -19.60 1.67 23.28
N TYR A 175 -18.97 0.96 24.14
CA TYR A 175 -19.39 0.04 25.20
C TYR A 175 -18.87 -1.40 24.97
N LEU A 176 -17.75 -1.65 25.62
CA LEU A 176 -17.52 -2.80 26.47
C LEU A 176 -16.04 -2.81 26.92
N LEU A 177 -15.80 -2.03 27.96
CA LEU A 177 -14.72 -2.33 28.90
C LEU A 177 -15.31 -3.36 29.89
N PRO A 178 -14.72 -4.54 30.09
CA PRO A 178 -15.07 -5.37 31.22
C PRO A 178 -14.38 -4.80 32.44
N GLY A 179 -15.22 -4.25 33.33
CA GLY A 179 -14.82 -3.85 34.64
C GLY A 179 -14.65 -5.06 35.57
N SER A 180 -13.69 -4.88 36.47
CA SER A 180 -13.64 -5.36 37.84
C SER A 180 -13.78 -6.87 38.11
N CYS A 181 -12.66 -7.46 38.47
CA CYS A 181 -12.57 -8.61 39.36
C CYS A 181 -13.34 -8.39 40.67
N PRO A 182 -14.15 -9.33 41.16
CA PRO A 182 -14.51 -9.38 42.55
C PRO A 182 -13.49 -10.21 43.32
N SER A 183 -12.97 -9.57 44.35
CA SER A 183 -12.15 -10.14 45.42
C SER A 183 -12.84 -11.34 46.06
N SER A 184 -12.14 -12.46 46.09
CA SER A 184 -12.44 -13.64 46.89
C SER A 184 -12.14 -13.33 48.37
N THR A 185 -13.16 -13.31 49.20
CA THR A 185 -13.03 -13.44 50.63
C THR A 185 -13.28 -14.89 51.04
N ALA A 186 -12.27 -15.43 51.69
CA ALA A 186 -12.30 -16.72 52.36
C ALA A 186 -13.37 -16.76 53.46
N HIS A 187 -14.05 -17.90 53.63
CA HIS A 187 -14.48 -18.35 54.95
C HIS A 187 -14.30 -19.87 55.06
N ARG A 188 -13.56 -20.20 56.12
CA ARG A 188 -13.42 -21.55 56.72
C ARG A 188 -14.77 -22.10 57.19
N ARG A 189 -15.04 -23.32 56.96
CA ARG A 189 -15.25 -24.39 57.94
C ARG A 189 -15.28 -25.73 57.22
#